data_b547c7971d6ddee335b83948946f3caa
#
_entry.id   b547c7971d6ddee335b83948946f3caa
#
_cell.length_a   1.000
_cell.length_b   1.000
_cell.length_c   1.000
_cell.angle_alpha   90.00
_cell.angle_beta   90.00
_cell.angle_gamma   90.00
#
_symmetry.space_group_name_H-M   'P 1'
#
loop_
_entity.id
_entity.type
_entity.pdbx_description
1 polymer ?
#
loop_
_entity_poly.entity_id
_entity_poly.type
_entity_poly.pdbx_seq_one_letter_code
_entity_poly.pdbx_strand_id
1 'polypeptide(L)'
;MRKSIFLMHCKIGEKMKKIAFYGKGGIGKSTTVSNVAAALTKKGYKVFQVGCDPKSDSTVMHNGGKRPATVLGCIRAGGGEDESEFLFRGTSGVFCIEAGGPQPGTGCAGRGIIAAFERIAELNIYEKYSPDFVLFDVLGDVVCGGFAMPLRGGYADEVYIVTSGEMMSLYAAENIVRAVKNIGNPCRALLKGIIVNKKNIEKEEEKVAAAAEEMGVPVFFTLPRSMEVQKAEALGKTVVEAFPGSEMCAEYEKLAEKIARG
;
A
#
# COMPACT_ATOMS: atom_id res chain seq x y z
N MET A 1 18.54 -18.06 21.24
CA MET A 1 18.66 -18.18 19.80
C MET A 1 17.60 -17.35 19.08
N ARG A 2 17.58 -16.00 19.23
CA ARG A 2 16.57 -15.10 18.61
C ARG A 2 17.19 -13.88 17.88
N LYS A 3 18.47 -13.95 17.49
CA LYS A 3 19.18 -12.84 16.84
C LYS A 3 19.42 -13.02 15.33
N SER A 4 18.95 -14.12 14.72
CA SER A 4 19.35 -14.46 13.34
C SER A 4 18.34 -14.08 12.24
N ILE A 5 17.09 -13.73 12.56
CA ILE A 5 16.05 -13.45 11.54
C ILE A 5 16.13 -12.00 11.04
N PHE A 6 16.73 -11.09 11.80
CA PHE A 6 16.71 -9.66 11.51
C PHE A 6 17.72 -9.18 10.46
N LEU A 7 18.65 -10.03 10.01
CA LEU A 7 19.75 -9.65 9.13
C LEU A 7 19.69 -10.24 7.71
N MET A 8 18.62 -10.95 7.35
CA MET A 8 18.62 -11.76 6.12
C MET A 8 18.14 -11.07 4.84
N HIS A 9 17.79 -9.79 4.84
CA HIS A 9 17.18 -9.15 3.66
C HIS A 9 17.90 -7.90 3.13
N CYS A 10 19.19 -7.74 3.41
CA CYS A 10 20.02 -6.73 2.73
C CYS A 10 20.83 -7.37 1.59
N LYS A 11 20.22 -8.23 0.77
CA LYS A 11 20.79 -8.66 -0.50
C LYS A 11 20.14 -7.87 -1.62
N ILE A 12 20.90 -6.94 -2.18
CA ILE A 12 20.71 -6.37 -3.50
C ILE A 12 20.80 -7.54 -4.51
N GLY A 13 19.65 -8.12 -4.81
CA GLY A 13 19.47 -9.19 -5.78
C GLY A 13 18.23 -8.88 -6.60
N GLU A 14 18.46 -8.22 -7.70
CA GLU A 14 17.62 -8.06 -8.90
C GLU A 14 16.20 -8.64 -8.87
N LYS A 15 15.23 -7.77 -9.01
CA LYS A 15 13.94 -7.90 -9.69
C LYS A 15 12.65 -7.62 -8.93
N MET A 16 12.54 -7.81 -7.63
CA MET A 16 11.30 -7.51 -6.90
C MET A 16 11.33 -6.11 -6.29
N LYS A 17 10.43 -5.22 -6.72
CA LYS A 17 10.28 -3.87 -6.16
C LYS A 17 9.21 -3.84 -5.08
N LYS A 18 9.55 -3.43 -3.87
CA LYS A 18 8.66 -3.38 -2.70
C LYS A 18 8.34 -1.94 -2.36
N ILE A 19 7.06 -1.58 -2.42
CA ILE A 19 6.59 -0.19 -2.32
C ILE A 19 5.56 -0.05 -1.22
N ALA A 20 5.77 0.87 -0.29
CA ALA A 20 4.79 1.20 0.74
C ALA A 20 4.06 2.51 0.42
N PHE A 21 2.74 2.47 0.51
CA PHE A 21 1.87 3.63 0.36
C PHE A 21 1.31 4.02 1.72
N TYR A 22 1.52 5.27 2.09
CA TYR A 22 1.01 5.87 3.32
C TYR A 22 0.04 7.01 2.98
N GLY A 23 -0.77 7.42 3.93
CA GLY A 23 -1.69 8.55 3.78
C GLY A 23 -2.86 8.47 4.74
N LYS A 24 -3.45 9.60 5.05
CA LYS A 24 -4.57 9.74 6.00
C LYS A 24 -5.73 8.81 5.65
N GLY A 25 -6.44 8.31 6.66
CA GLY A 25 -7.67 7.53 6.47
C GLY A 25 -8.69 8.27 5.60
N GLY A 26 -9.29 7.58 4.63
CA GLY A 26 -10.26 8.17 3.70
C GLY A 26 -9.68 9.04 2.59
N ILE A 27 -8.36 9.16 2.47
CA ILE A 27 -7.72 9.97 1.41
C ILE A 27 -7.84 9.33 0.01
N GLY A 28 -8.20 8.05 -0.08
CA GLY A 28 -8.24 7.28 -1.32
C GLY A 28 -6.96 6.47 -1.57
N LYS A 29 -6.17 6.23 -0.53
CA LYS A 29 -4.93 5.46 -0.61
C LYS A 29 -5.17 4.04 -1.15
N SER A 30 -6.04 3.25 -0.51
CA SER A 30 -6.35 1.87 -0.92
C SER A 30 -6.90 1.80 -2.35
N THR A 31 -7.76 2.75 -2.73
CA THR A 31 -8.25 2.90 -4.10
C THR A 31 -7.10 3.15 -5.08
N THR A 32 -6.16 4.04 -4.72
CA THR A 32 -4.99 4.33 -5.54
C THR A 32 -4.11 3.09 -5.68
N VAL A 33 -3.80 2.40 -4.58
CA VAL A 33 -2.97 1.19 -4.59
C VAL A 33 -3.59 0.09 -5.44
N SER A 34 -4.89 -0.17 -5.29
CA SER A 34 -5.59 -1.20 -6.06
C SER A 34 -5.61 -0.90 -7.57
N ASN A 35 -5.80 0.37 -7.95
CA ASN A 35 -5.76 0.75 -9.36
C ASN A 35 -4.34 0.69 -9.94
N VAL A 36 -3.32 1.08 -9.17
CA VAL A 36 -1.90 0.92 -9.57
C VAL A 36 -1.56 -0.56 -9.72
N ALA A 37 -1.97 -1.42 -8.78
CA ALA A 37 -1.75 -2.86 -8.86
C ALA A 37 -2.40 -3.47 -10.10
N ALA A 38 -3.67 -3.13 -10.37
CA ALA A 38 -4.38 -3.58 -11.57
C ALA A 38 -3.71 -3.10 -12.86
N ALA A 39 -3.27 -1.83 -12.90
CA ALA A 39 -2.60 -1.25 -14.08
C ALA A 39 -1.24 -1.89 -14.34
N LEU A 40 -0.45 -2.18 -13.29
CA LEU A 40 0.81 -2.92 -13.41
C LEU A 40 0.56 -4.35 -13.92
N THR A 41 -0.46 -5.04 -13.36
CA THR A 41 -0.82 -6.39 -13.79
C THR A 41 -1.28 -6.41 -15.25
N LYS A 42 -2.07 -5.43 -15.69
CA LYS A 42 -2.48 -5.26 -17.08
C LYS A 42 -1.28 -5.10 -18.04
N LYS A 43 -0.16 -4.56 -17.55
CA LYS A 43 1.10 -4.43 -18.29
C LYS A 43 1.96 -5.70 -18.28
N GLY A 44 1.50 -6.76 -17.65
CA GLY A 44 2.17 -8.06 -17.62
C GLY A 44 3.05 -8.30 -16.39
N TYR A 45 3.11 -7.37 -15.44
CA TYR A 45 3.84 -7.58 -14.20
C TYR A 45 3.08 -8.49 -13.23
N LYS A 46 3.80 -9.30 -12.48
CA LYS A 46 3.25 -10.06 -11.37
C LYS A 46 3.25 -9.19 -10.12
N VAL A 47 2.07 -8.85 -9.64
CA VAL A 47 1.88 -7.87 -8.56
C VAL A 47 1.22 -8.52 -7.37
N PHE A 48 1.77 -8.24 -6.19
CA PHE A 48 1.16 -8.50 -4.89
C PHE A 48 0.67 -7.19 -4.28
N GLN A 49 -0.56 -7.19 -3.75
CA GLN A 49 -1.07 -6.14 -2.89
C GLN A 49 -1.28 -6.69 -1.49
N VAL A 50 -0.66 -6.05 -0.50
CA VAL A 50 -0.72 -6.43 0.91
C VAL A 50 -1.40 -5.31 1.69
N GLY A 51 -2.62 -5.57 2.16
CA GLY A 51 -3.37 -4.65 3.02
C GLY A 51 -2.86 -4.72 4.46
N CYS A 52 -2.43 -3.59 4.98
CA CYS A 52 -1.86 -3.44 6.33
C CYS A 52 -2.77 -2.59 7.25
N ASP A 53 -4.06 -2.53 6.95
CA ASP A 53 -5.07 -1.87 7.80
C ASP A 53 -5.89 -2.93 8.55
N PRO A 54 -6.11 -2.77 9.86
CA PRO A 54 -6.99 -3.66 10.63
C PRO A 54 -8.40 -3.83 10.07
N LYS A 55 -8.88 -2.87 9.27
CA LYS A 55 -10.19 -2.93 8.60
C LYS A 55 -10.25 -4.01 7.52
N SER A 56 -9.08 -4.44 6.98
CA SER A 56 -8.97 -5.48 5.95
C SER A 56 -9.84 -5.19 4.72
N ASP A 57 -9.72 -3.96 4.21
CA ASP A 57 -10.50 -3.45 3.08
C ASP A 57 -9.66 -2.98 1.90
N SER A 58 -8.35 -3.17 1.96
CA SER A 58 -7.41 -2.76 0.92
C SER A 58 -7.66 -3.48 -0.40
N THR A 59 -7.93 -4.78 -0.35
CA THR A 59 -8.00 -5.66 -1.51
C THR A 59 -9.42 -5.99 -1.97
N VAL A 60 -10.44 -5.38 -1.36
CA VAL A 60 -11.86 -5.63 -1.66
C VAL A 60 -12.23 -5.36 -3.12
N MET A 61 -11.56 -4.39 -3.76
CA MET A 61 -11.77 -4.05 -5.17
C MET A 61 -11.29 -5.14 -6.14
N HIS A 62 -10.43 -6.04 -5.67
CA HIS A 62 -9.99 -7.23 -6.42
C HIS A 62 -10.84 -8.46 -6.12
N ASN A 63 -11.73 -8.37 -5.12
CA ASN A 63 -12.58 -9.47 -4.63
C ASN A 63 -14.09 -9.18 -4.80
N GLY A 64 -14.46 -8.40 -5.80
CA GLY A 64 -15.86 -8.08 -6.08
C GLY A 64 -16.55 -7.33 -4.93
N GLY A 65 -15.83 -6.47 -4.21
CA GLY A 65 -16.35 -5.71 -3.08
C GLY A 65 -16.46 -6.50 -1.77
N LYS A 66 -16.02 -7.76 -1.73
CA LYS A 66 -16.10 -8.62 -0.54
C LYS A 66 -14.79 -8.61 0.23
N ARG A 67 -14.88 -8.63 1.55
CA ARG A 67 -13.69 -8.78 2.42
C ARG A 67 -13.16 -10.20 2.33
N PRO A 68 -11.86 -10.39 2.08
CA PRO A 68 -11.24 -11.71 2.08
C PRO A 68 -10.91 -12.18 3.51
N ALA A 69 -10.48 -13.45 3.62
CA ALA A 69 -9.82 -13.95 4.81
C ALA A 69 -8.51 -13.18 5.06
N THR A 70 -8.11 -13.07 6.32
CA THR A 70 -6.89 -12.34 6.71
C THR A 70 -5.88 -13.27 7.35
N VAL A 71 -4.59 -12.96 7.23
CA VAL A 71 -3.52 -13.75 7.86
C VAL A 71 -3.79 -13.93 9.36
N LEU A 72 -4.06 -12.83 10.07
CA LEU A 72 -4.36 -12.90 11.50
C LEU A 72 -5.68 -13.61 11.82
N GLY A 73 -6.66 -13.53 10.94
CA GLY A 73 -7.91 -14.28 11.08
C GLY A 73 -7.66 -15.77 11.06
N CYS A 74 -6.90 -16.26 10.08
CA CYS A 74 -6.53 -17.66 9.93
C CYS A 74 -5.69 -18.16 11.13
N ILE A 75 -4.65 -17.41 11.53
CA ILE A 75 -3.81 -17.76 12.71
C ILE A 75 -4.68 -17.90 13.97
N ARG A 76 -5.61 -16.98 14.20
CA ARG A 76 -6.51 -17.06 15.37
C ARG A 76 -7.48 -18.23 15.32
N ALA A 77 -7.86 -18.66 14.13
CA ALA A 77 -8.70 -19.86 13.94
C ALA A 77 -7.91 -21.17 14.08
N GLY A 78 -6.59 -21.11 14.37
CA GLY A 78 -5.72 -22.28 14.48
C GLY A 78 -5.16 -22.76 13.14
N GLY A 79 -5.29 -21.96 12.07
CA GLY A 79 -4.75 -22.18 10.73
C GLY A 79 -3.64 -21.17 10.38
N GLY A 80 -3.54 -20.83 9.09
CA GLY A 80 -2.53 -19.92 8.56
C GLY A 80 -1.20 -20.60 8.28
N GLU A 81 -1.18 -21.92 8.23
CA GLU A 81 -0.01 -22.71 7.86
C GLU A 81 0.11 -22.90 6.34
N ASP A 82 -1.01 -22.72 5.63
CA ASP A 82 -1.07 -22.75 4.17
C ASP A 82 -1.48 -21.35 3.64
N GLU A 83 -0.71 -20.81 2.70
CA GLU A 83 -1.00 -19.51 2.11
C GLU A 83 -2.36 -19.46 1.40
N SER A 84 -2.88 -20.58 0.92
CA SER A 84 -4.19 -20.66 0.26
C SER A 84 -5.36 -20.24 1.17
N GLU A 85 -5.15 -20.21 2.49
CA GLU A 85 -6.17 -19.79 3.45
C GLU A 85 -6.43 -18.27 3.42
N PHE A 86 -5.44 -17.47 3.00
CA PHE A 86 -5.51 -16.00 3.03
C PHE A 86 -4.95 -15.29 1.79
N LEU A 87 -4.21 -15.99 0.95
CA LEU A 87 -3.75 -15.49 -0.34
C LEU A 87 -4.77 -15.83 -1.41
N PHE A 88 -5.24 -14.83 -2.15
CA PHE A 88 -6.09 -15.07 -3.30
C PHE A 88 -5.62 -14.27 -4.52
N ARG A 89 -6.00 -14.73 -5.70
CA ARG A 89 -5.80 -13.99 -6.94
C ARG A 89 -7.08 -13.27 -7.30
N GLY A 90 -7.02 -11.94 -7.30
CA GLY A 90 -8.17 -11.08 -7.60
C GLY A 90 -8.58 -11.14 -9.07
N THR A 91 -9.75 -10.56 -9.37
CA THR A 91 -10.33 -10.49 -10.72
C THR A 91 -9.43 -9.76 -11.71
N SER A 92 -8.67 -8.77 -11.24
CA SER A 92 -7.62 -8.05 -12.01
C SER A 92 -6.35 -8.85 -12.23
N GLY A 93 -6.23 -10.06 -11.67
CA GLY A 93 -5.02 -10.87 -11.72
C GLY A 93 -3.97 -10.56 -10.65
N VAL A 94 -4.20 -9.54 -9.82
CA VAL A 94 -3.34 -9.16 -8.67
C VAL A 94 -3.42 -10.24 -7.60
N PHE A 95 -2.29 -10.63 -7.02
CA PHE A 95 -2.24 -11.47 -5.83
C PHE A 95 -2.47 -10.60 -4.59
N CYS A 96 -3.40 -11.01 -3.75
CA CYS A 96 -3.93 -10.20 -2.66
C CYS A 96 -3.78 -10.89 -1.32
N ILE A 97 -3.28 -10.14 -0.32
CA ILE A 97 -3.19 -10.58 1.07
C ILE A 97 -3.70 -9.44 1.95
N GLU A 98 -4.53 -9.75 2.96
CA GLU A 98 -4.87 -8.84 4.04
C GLU A 98 -4.20 -9.30 5.34
N ALA A 99 -3.40 -8.44 5.95
CA ALA A 99 -2.77 -8.74 7.24
C ALA A 99 -3.82 -8.97 8.33
N GLY A 100 -4.86 -8.17 8.31
CA GLY A 100 -5.87 -8.18 9.36
C GLY A 100 -5.47 -7.35 10.58
N GLY A 101 -6.31 -7.38 11.60
CA GLY A 101 -6.09 -6.67 12.86
C GLY A 101 -6.57 -7.48 14.06
N PRO A 102 -6.26 -7.03 15.29
CA PRO A 102 -6.83 -7.60 16.49
C PRO A 102 -8.34 -7.37 16.49
N GLN A 103 -9.06 -8.14 17.30
CA GLN A 103 -10.46 -7.84 17.56
C GLN A 103 -10.57 -6.44 18.17
N PRO A 104 -11.60 -5.67 17.84
CA PRO A 104 -11.82 -4.36 18.44
C PRO A 104 -11.74 -4.41 19.97
N GLY A 105 -10.92 -3.55 20.55
CA GLY A 105 -10.73 -3.48 22.02
C GLY A 105 -9.73 -4.50 22.61
N THR A 106 -9.11 -5.38 21.81
CA THR A 106 -8.31 -6.50 22.37
C THR A 106 -6.80 -6.41 22.17
N GLY A 107 -6.27 -5.34 21.59
CA GLY A 107 -4.83 -5.26 21.43
C GLY A 107 -4.30 -4.18 20.49
N CYS A 108 -2.99 -4.15 20.33
CA CYS A 108 -2.31 -3.22 19.43
C CYS A 108 -2.32 -3.76 17.98
N ALA A 109 -2.93 -2.99 17.06
CA ALA A 109 -2.98 -3.32 15.64
C ALA A 109 -1.59 -3.54 15.03
N GLY A 110 -0.61 -2.78 15.47
CA GLY A 110 0.77 -2.90 14.98
C GLY A 110 1.43 -4.25 15.27
N ARG A 111 1.12 -4.89 16.41
CA ARG A 111 1.61 -6.25 16.70
C ARG A 111 1.03 -7.27 15.74
N GLY A 112 -0.24 -7.07 15.35
CA GLY A 112 -0.89 -7.93 14.37
C GLY A 112 -0.21 -7.87 13.02
N ILE A 113 0.11 -6.67 12.55
CA ILE A 113 0.82 -6.50 11.28
C ILE A 113 2.18 -7.20 11.31
N ILE A 114 2.93 -7.09 12.42
CA ILE A 114 4.22 -7.79 12.57
C ILE A 114 4.03 -9.30 12.42
N ALA A 115 3.06 -9.88 13.12
CA ALA A 115 2.80 -11.32 13.05
C ALA A 115 2.37 -11.77 11.64
N ALA A 116 1.59 -10.93 10.93
CA ALA A 116 1.23 -11.23 9.55
C ALA A 116 2.44 -11.22 8.61
N PHE A 117 3.34 -10.23 8.74
CA PHE A 117 4.57 -10.17 7.95
C PHE A 117 5.52 -11.34 8.26
N GLU A 118 5.64 -11.71 9.54
CA GLU A 118 6.43 -12.89 9.96
C GLU A 118 5.85 -14.16 9.30
N ARG A 119 4.53 -14.35 9.29
CA ARG A 119 3.88 -15.50 8.65
C ARG A 119 4.11 -15.52 7.13
N ILE A 120 3.97 -14.39 6.44
CA ILE A 120 4.24 -14.27 5.01
C ILE A 120 5.69 -14.67 4.70
N ALA A 121 6.66 -14.26 5.55
CA ALA A 121 8.05 -14.59 5.41
C ALA A 121 8.35 -16.08 5.71
N GLU A 122 7.75 -16.65 6.76
CA GLU A 122 7.89 -18.06 7.12
C GLU A 122 7.43 -19.00 6.00
N LEU A 123 6.36 -18.64 5.30
CA LEU A 123 5.82 -19.39 4.17
C LEU A 123 6.59 -19.14 2.85
N ASN A 124 7.61 -18.28 2.86
CA ASN A 124 8.43 -17.93 1.70
C ASN A 124 7.56 -17.52 0.47
N ILE A 125 6.48 -16.75 0.72
CA ILE A 125 5.47 -16.44 -0.31
C ILE A 125 6.12 -15.70 -1.48
N TYR A 126 6.97 -14.72 -1.22
CA TYR A 126 7.59 -13.94 -2.29
C TYR A 126 8.60 -14.74 -3.11
N GLU A 127 9.32 -15.66 -2.49
CA GLU A 127 10.24 -16.57 -3.16
C GLU A 127 9.46 -17.57 -4.04
N LYS A 128 8.38 -18.13 -3.53
CA LYS A 128 7.52 -19.09 -4.21
C LYS A 128 6.84 -18.49 -5.45
N TYR A 129 6.34 -17.26 -5.33
CA TYR A 129 5.58 -16.62 -6.39
C TYR A 129 6.44 -15.69 -7.27
N SER A 130 7.61 -15.26 -6.82
CA SER A 130 8.53 -14.38 -7.54
C SER A 130 7.83 -13.15 -8.15
N PRO A 131 7.21 -12.26 -7.36
CA PRO A 131 6.54 -11.05 -7.88
C PRO A 131 7.54 -10.04 -8.42
N ASP A 132 7.11 -9.25 -9.40
CA ASP A 132 7.85 -8.06 -9.86
C ASP A 132 7.62 -6.88 -8.90
N PHE A 133 6.39 -6.76 -8.35
CA PHE A 133 6.00 -5.71 -7.43
C PHE A 133 5.27 -6.27 -6.21
N VAL A 134 5.60 -5.71 -5.03
CA VAL A 134 4.83 -5.88 -3.79
C VAL A 134 4.41 -4.49 -3.31
N LEU A 135 3.11 -4.23 -3.30
CA LEU A 135 2.52 -2.96 -2.90
C LEU A 135 1.90 -3.11 -1.51
N PHE A 136 2.46 -2.41 -0.53
CA PHE A 136 1.93 -2.36 0.84
C PHE A 136 1.00 -1.17 0.99
N ASP A 137 -0.26 -1.42 1.25
CA ASP A 137 -1.26 -0.41 1.59
C ASP A 137 -1.30 -0.21 3.09
N VAL A 138 -0.58 0.80 3.60
CA VAL A 138 -0.33 0.98 5.02
C VAL A 138 -1.23 2.05 5.63
N LEU A 139 -1.81 1.77 6.80
CA LEU A 139 -2.56 2.77 7.56
C LEU A 139 -1.67 3.97 7.91
N GLY A 140 -2.14 5.18 7.61
CA GLY A 140 -1.33 6.40 7.70
C GLY A 140 -1.64 7.34 8.84
N ASP A 141 -2.66 7.06 9.66
CA ASP A 141 -3.09 8.01 10.70
C ASP A 141 -2.20 7.96 11.96
N VAL A 142 -1.50 6.85 12.19
CA VAL A 142 -0.64 6.68 13.36
C VAL A 142 0.65 5.99 12.96
N VAL A 143 1.76 6.69 13.07
CA VAL A 143 3.09 6.10 12.84
C VAL A 143 3.57 5.43 14.15
N CYS A 144 2.81 4.46 14.66
CA CYS A 144 3.30 3.62 15.76
C CYS A 144 4.25 2.53 15.23
N GLY A 145 5.00 1.91 16.15
CA GLY A 145 6.05 0.95 15.80
C GLY A 145 5.63 -0.18 14.85
N GLY A 146 4.37 -0.62 14.88
CA GLY A 146 3.86 -1.67 13.99
C GLY A 146 3.55 -1.19 12.58
N PHE A 147 3.00 0.02 12.42
CA PHE A 147 2.76 0.61 11.10
C PHE A 147 4.04 1.10 10.43
N ALA A 148 5.13 1.24 11.19
CA ALA A 148 6.46 1.50 10.66
C ALA A 148 7.16 0.22 10.17
N MET A 149 6.57 -0.97 10.32
CA MET A 149 7.19 -2.22 9.88
C MET A 149 7.59 -2.24 8.41
N PRO A 150 6.74 -1.81 7.46
CA PRO A 150 7.17 -1.75 6.07
C PRO A 150 8.41 -0.88 5.84
N LEU A 151 8.63 0.13 6.70
CA LEU A 151 9.79 1.03 6.64
C LEU A 151 11.03 0.48 7.35
N ARG A 152 10.85 -0.52 8.22
CA ARG A 152 11.91 -1.15 9.00
C ARG A 152 12.19 -2.55 8.45
N GLY A 153 13.42 -3.00 8.59
CA GLY A 153 13.77 -4.39 8.27
C GLY A 153 13.75 -4.75 6.78
N GLY A 154 13.71 -3.77 5.84
CA GLY A 154 13.81 -4.04 4.41
C GLY A 154 12.53 -4.63 3.78
N TYR A 155 11.35 -4.42 4.40
CA TYR A 155 10.08 -4.82 3.79
C TYR A 155 9.70 -3.92 2.62
N ALA A 156 10.01 -2.62 2.65
CA ALA A 156 9.79 -1.72 1.53
C ALA A 156 11.10 -1.05 1.10
N ASP A 157 11.29 -0.91 -0.20
CA ASP A 157 12.40 -0.21 -0.82
C ASP A 157 12.04 1.25 -1.09
N GLU A 158 10.80 1.51 -1.44
CA GLU A 158 10.27 2.83 -1.79
C GLU A 158 9.02 3.17 -0.98
N VAL A 159 8.82 4.47 -0.76
CA VAL A 159 7.64 5.03 -0.06
C VAL A 159 7.00 6.11 -0.90
N TYR A 160 5.69 6.04 -1.04
CA TYR A 160 4.86 7.12 -1.58
C TYR A 160 3.84 7.56 -0.53
N ILE A 161 3.54 8.85 -0.49
CA ILE A 161 2.54 9.41 0.42
C ILE A 161 1.36 9.92 -0.40
N VAL A 162 0.18 9.34 -0.18
CA VAL A 162 -1.07 9.79 -0.81
C VAL A 162 -1.68 10.88 0.06
N THR A 163 -1.93 12.06 -0.49
CA THR A 163 -2.52 13.19 0.20
C THR A 163 -3.47 14.00 -0.72
N SER A 164 -4.05 15.05 -0.21
CA SER A 164 -4.82 16.07 -0.94
C SER A 164 -4.45 17.44 -0.40
N GLY A 165 -4.98 18.50 -0.98
CA GLY A 165 -4.77 19.87 -0.48
C GLY A 165 -5.55 20.22 0.79
N GLU A 166 -6.30 19.29 1.38
CA GLU A 166 -6.96 19.50 2.67
C GLU A 166 -5.91 19.61 3.79
N MET A 167 -6.04 20.61 4.64
CA MET A 167 -5.10 20.91 5.73
C MET A 167 -4.76 19.69 6.59
N MET A 168 -5.76 18.93 7.01
CA MET A 168 -5.55 17.73 7.84
C MET A 168 -4.86 16.58 7.08
N SER A 169 -4.97 16.55 5.76
CA SER A 169 -4.28 15.57 4.93
C SER A 169 -2.81 15.95 4.76
N LEU A 170 -2.51 17.24 4.64
CA LEU A 170 -1.14 17.76 4.59
C LEU A 170 -0.42 17.57 5.93
N TYR A 171 -1.08 17.82 7.07
CA TYR A 171 -0.50 17.51 8.38
C TYR A 171 -0.19 16.03 8.58
N ALA A 172 -1.10 15.14 8.13
CA ALA A 172 -0.82 13.71 8.18
C ALA A 172 0.37 13.34 7.29
N ALA A 173 0.46 13.92 6.08
CA ALA A 173 1.59 13.71 5.19
C ALA A 173 2.91 14.17 5.81
N GLU A 174 2.94 15.35 6.44
CA GLU A 174 4.12 15.86 7.14
C GLU A 174 4.58 14.93 8.27
N ASN A 175 3.66 14.43 9.08
CA ASN A 175 3.98 13.48 10.15
C ASN A 175 4.58 12.18 9.60
N ILE A 176 4.07 11.67 8.46
CA ILE A 176 4.62 10.50 7.79
C ILE A 176 6.03 10.80 7.27
N VAL A 177 6.24 11.95 6.62
CA VAL A 177 7.57 12.39 6.15
C VAL A 177 8.57 12.41 7.29
N ARG A 178 8.21 13.03 8.41
CA ARG A 178 9.05 13.09 9.61
C ARG A 178 9.38 11.69 10.14
N ALA A 179 8.39 10.80 10.19
CA ALA A 179 8.60 9.42 10.62
C ALA A 179 9.55 8.65 9.70
N VAL A 180 9.37 8.75 8.37
CA VAL A 180 10.26 8.12 7.39
C VAL A 180 11.68 8.67 7.52
N LYS A 181 11.85 10.00 7.68
CA LYS A 181 13.16 10.64 7.86
C LYS A 181 13.85 10.23 9.16
N ASN A 182 13.09 9.99 10.23
CA ASN A 182 13.61 9.63 11.57
C ASN A 182 13.96 8.15 11.71
N ILE A 183 13.53 7.28 10.80
CA ILE A 183 13.94 5.87 10.78
C ILE A 183 15.37 5.81 10.26
N GLY A 184 16.33 5.98 11.16
CA GLY A 184 17.75 5.84 10.89
C GLY A 184 18.15 4.36 10.79
N ASN A 185 18.39 3.84 9.57
CA ASN A 185 18.90 2.48 9.39
C ASN A 185 19.50 2.34 7.98
N PRO A 186 20.54 1.51 7.80
CA PRO A 186 21.13 1.21 6.47
C PRO A 186 20.14 0.60 5.47
N CYS A 187 19.01 0.01 5.92
CA CYS A 187 17.92 -0.53 5.08
C CYS A 187 16.74 0.45 4.99
N ARG A 188 17.00 1.74 4.87
CA ARG A 188 15.95 2.77 4.83
C ARG A 188 15.23 2.77 3.49
N ALA A 189 13.89 2.66 3.54
CA ALA A 189 13.05 2.87 2.38
C ALA A 189 13.20 4.31 1.84
N LEU A 190 13.32 4.44 0.53
CA LEU A 190 13.48 5.73 -0.15
C LEU A 190 12.13 6.43 -0.27
N LEU A 191 11.99 7.61 0.31
CA LEU A 191 10.81 8.45 0.11
C LEU A 191 10.85 9.06 -1.30
N LYS A 192 10.01 8.55 -2.20
CA LYS A 192 9.98 8.91 -3.63
C LYS A 192 9.17 10.17 -3.92
N GLY A 193 8.11 10.41 -3.14
CA GLY A 193 7.30 11.60 -3.33
C GLY A 193 5.86 11.49 -2.87
N ILE A 194 5.13 12.55 -3.17
CA ILE A 194 3.71 12.72 -2.85
C ILE A 194 2.87 12.39 -4.08
N ILE A 195 1.85 11.55 -3.91
CA ILE A 195 0.77 11.33 -4.88
C ILE A 195 -0.43 12.15 -4.40
N VAL A 196 -0.78 13.16 -5.16
CA VAL A 196 -1.93 14.03 -4.87
C VAL A 196 -3.20 13.38 -5.40
N ASN A 197 -4.15 13.07 -4.52
CA ASN A 197 -5.51 12.66 -4.90
C ASN A 197 -6.45 13.86 -4.73
N LYS A 198 -6.68 14.60 -5.82
CA LYS A 198 -7.41 15.89 -5.79
C LYS A 198 -8.82 15.75 -5.20
N LYS A 199 -9.17 16.71 -4.38
CA LYS A 199 -10.52 16.89 -3.83
C LYS A 199 -11.25 18.07 -4.47
N ASN A 200 -10.59 18.78 -5.41
CA ASN A 200 -11.09 19.99 -6.08
C ASN A 200 -11.39 21.12 -5.07
N ILE A 201 -10.51 21.29 -4.09
CA ILE A 201 -10.58 22.43 -3.19
C ILE A 201 -9.89 23.66 -3.80
N GLU A 202 -10.27 24.83 -3.33
CA GLU A 202 -9.69 26.10 -3.81
C GLU A 202 -8.17 26.13 -3.63
N LYS A 203 -7.43 26.47 -4.70
CA LYS A 203 -5.96 26.57 -4.73
C LYS A 203 -5.24 25.29 -4.27
N GLU A 204 -5.82 24.13 -4.58
CA GLU A 204 -5.30 22.84 -4.12
C GLU A 204 -3.86 22.61 -4.54
N GLU A 205 -3.53 22.93 -5.79
CA GLU A 205 -2.17 22.74 -6.34
C GLU A 205 -1.15 23.64 -5.64
N GLU A 206 -1.50 24.92 -5.41
CA GLU A 206 -0.62 25.87 -4.69
C GLU A 206 -0.37 25.39 -3.25
N LYS A 207 -1.42 24.97 -2.53
CA LYS A 207 -1.32 24.47 -1.17
C LYS A 207 -0.45 23.22 -1.06
N VAL A 208 -0.63 22.29 -1.99
CA VAL A 208 0.16 21.05 -2.02
C VAL A 208 1.61 21.36 -2.39
N ALA A 209 1.85 22.24 -3.36
CA ALA A 209 3.20 22.61 -3.77
C ALA A 209 3.98 23.27 -2.61
N ALA A 210 3.37 24.22 -1.91
CA ALA A 210 3.97 24.87 -0.75
C ALA A 210 4.29 23.86 0.37
N ALA A 211 3.36 22.98 0.71
CA ALA A 211 3.58 21.94 1.72
C ALA A 211 4.66 20.94 1.29
N ALA A 212 4.70 20.55 0.02
CA ALA A 212 5.72 19.65 -0.52
C ALA A 212 7.13 20.26 -0.43
N GLU A 213 7.25 21.55 -0.75
CA GLU A 213 8.50 22.32 -0.60
C GLU A 213 8.95 22.37 0.87
N GLU A 214 8.04 22.73 1.80
CA GLU A 214 8.33 22.77 3.24
C GLU A 214 8.76 21.40 3.77
N MET A 215 8.09 20.34 3.35
CA MET A 215 8.46 18.97 3.70
C MET A 215 9.76 18.50 3.04
N GLY A 216 10.24 19.16 2.00
CA GLY A 216 11.40 18.75 1.18
C GLY A 216 11.14 17.41 0.49
N VAL A 217 9.94 17.24 -0.09
CA VAL A 217 9.50 16.01 -0.77
C VAL A 217 8.81 16.40 -2.08
N PRO A 218 9.20 15.84 -3.24
CA PRO A 218 8.59 16.23 -4.51
C PRO A 218 7.15 15.73 -4.65
N VAL A 219 6.33 16.48 -5.38
CA VAL A 219 5.06 15.96 -5.91
C VAL A 219 5.39 14.98 -7.03
N PHE A 220 5.15 13.71 -6.77
CA PHE A 220 5.45 12.64 -7.72
C PHE A 220 4.38 12.54 -8.80
N PHE A 221 3.11 12.60 -8.44
CA PHE A 221 1.99 12.49 -9.38
C PHE A 221 0.73 13.18 -8.83
N THR A 222 -0.14 13.62 -9.73
CA THR A 222 -1.44 14.22 -9.36
C THR A 222 -2.56 13.46 -10.06
N LEU A 223 -3.44 12.85 -9.28
CA LEU A 223 -4.65 12.18 -9.75
C LEU A 223 -5.83 13.17 -9.70
N PRO A 224 -6.57 13.34 -10.80
CA PRO A 224 -7.76 14.17 -10.80
C PRO A 224 -8.88 13.51 -9.99
N ARG A 225 -9.82 14.30 -9.48
CA ARG A 225 -11.05 13.77 -8.92
C ARG A 225 -11.97 13.30 -10.05
N SER A 226 -12.44 12.05 -9.96
CA SER A 226 -13.35 11.48 -10.96
C SER A 226 -14.48 10.70 -10.32
N MET A 227 -15.68 10.84 -10.89
CA MET A 227 -16.85 10.03 -10.53
C MET A 227 -16.71 8.56 -10.95
N GLU A 228 -15.84 8.26 -11.89
CA GLU A 228 -15.56 6.88 -12.32
C GLU A 228 -15.01 6.02 -11.18
N VAL A 229 -14.24 6.63 -10.27
CA VAL A 229 -13.72 5.95 -9.08
C VAL A 229 -14.88 5.45 -8.20
N GLN A 230 -15.86 6.30 -7.92
CA GLN A 230 -17.03 5.92 -7.11
C GLN A 230 -17.91 4.89 -7.82
N LYS A 231 -18.07 5.02 -9.13
CA LYS A 231 -18.83 4.04 -9.94
C LYS A 231 -18.13 2.67 -9.96
N ALA A 232 -16.80 2.63 -10.09
CA ALA A 232 -16.03 1.40 -10.04
C ALA A 232 -16.13 0.75 -8.66
N GLU A 233 -16.02 1.54 -7.59
CA GLU A 233 -16.19 1.09 -6.21
C GLU A 233 -17.56 0.46 -5.97
N ALA A 234 -18.63 1.08 -6.46
CA ALA A 234 -19.98 0.53 -6.38
C ALA A 234 -20.14 -0.83 -7.12
N LEU A 235 -19.29 -1.09 -8.12
CA LEU A 235 -19.21 -2.37 -8.82
C LEU A 235 -18.27 -3.38 -8.13
N GLY A 236 -17.60 -2.99 -7.04
CA GLY A 236 -16.57 -3.81 -6.38
C GLY A 236 -15.36 -4.09 -7.28
N LYS A 237 -15.00 -3.15 -8.15
CA LYS A 237 -13.92 -3.26 -9.13
C LYS A 237 -13.00 -2.06 -9.09
N THR A 238 -11.79 -2.22 -9.59
CA THR A 238 -10.91 -1.08 -9.89
C THR A 238 -11.42 -0.31 -11.11
N VAL A 239 -11.03 0.96 -11.26
CA VAL A 239 -11.34 1.74 -12.47
C VAL A 239 -10.73 1.09 -13.71
N VAL A 240 -9.53 0.52 -13.57
CA VAL A 240 -8.81 -0.18 -14.65
C VAL A 240 -9.59 -1.37 -15.19
N GLU A 241 -10.36 -2.06 -14.33
CA GLU A 241 -11.23 -3.18 -14.73
C GLU A 241 -12.61 -2.74 -15.18
N ALA A 242 -13.22 -1.77 -14.46
CA ALA A 242 -14.60 -1.38 -14.69
C ALA A 242 -14.75 -0.48 -15.93
N PHE A 243 -13.78 0.40 -16.17
CA PHE A 243 -13.82 1.42 -17.22
C PHE A 243 -12.51 1.47 -18.01
N PRO A 244 -12.12 0.36 -18.68
CA PRO A 244 -10.90 0.31 -19.47
C PRO A 244 -11.01 1.34 -20.62
N GLY A 245 -9.99 2.19 -20.75
CA GLY A 245 -9.96 3.25 -21.77
C GLY A 245 -10.58 4.58 -21.34
N SER A 246 -11.10 4.70 -20.12
CA SER A 246 -11.54 5.99 -19.58
C SER A 246 -10.35 6.89 -19.23
N GLU A 247 -10.61 8.21 -19.09
CA GLU A 247 -9.57 9.18 -18.70
C GLU A 247 -8.93 8.83 -17.36
N MET A 248 -9.74 8.44 -16.38
CA MET A 248 -9.23 8.06 -15.07
C MET A 248 -8.42 6.76 -15.11
N CYS A 249 -8.81 5.80 -15.95
CA CYS A 249 -8.01 4.59 -16.21
C CYS A 249 -6.64 4.98 -16.76
N ALA A 250 -6.58 5.88 -17.75
CA ALA A 250 -5.33 6.36 -18.33
C ALA A 250 -4.44 7.06 -17.28
N GLU A 251 -5.00 7.82 -16.34
CA GLU A 251 -4.23 8.44 -15.26
C GLU A 251 -3.61 7.39 -14.31
N TYR A 252 -4.34 6.34 -13.94
CA TYR A 252 -3.76 5.24 -13.16
C TYR A 252 -2.69 4.46 -13.93
N GLU A 253 -2.86 4.26 -15.23
CA GLU A 253 -1.84 3.63 -16.08
C GLU A 253 -0.57 4.46 -16.17
N LYS A 254 -0.67 5.79 -16.30
CA LYS A 254 0.48 6.72 -16.26
C LYS A 254 1.20 6.69 -14.92
N LEU A 255 0.43 6.69 -13.81
CA LEU A 255 1.00 6.58 -12.47
C LEU A 255 1.75 5.25 -12.31
N ALA A 256 1.14 4.13 -12.72
CA ALA A 256 1.75 2.83 -12.68
C ALA A 256 3.05 2.74 -13.51
N GLU A 257 3.04 3.33 -14.72
CA GLU A 257 4.26 3.43 -15.55
C GLU A 257 5.37 4.23 -14.86
N LYS A 258 5.01 5.38 -14.27
CA LYS A 258 5.98 6.22 -13.58
C LYS A 258 6.60 5.50 -12.39
N ILE A 259 5.81 4.73 -11.64
CA ILE A 259 6.27 3.87 -10.53
C ILE A 259 7.17 2.74 -11.06
N ALA A 260 6.83 2.12 -12.18
CA ALA A 260 7.63 1.02 -12.73
C ALA A 260 9.01 1.48 -13.23
N ARG A 261 9.10 2.68 -13.78
CA ARG A 261 10.37 3.26 -14.27
C ARG A 261 11.30 3.75 -13.14
N GLY A 262 10.78 3.95 -11.94
CA GLY A 262 11.55 4.38 -10.77
C GLY A 262 11.64 5.83 -10.58
#